data_0be4aaf7283444f0242066230fa47f6f
#
_entry.id   0be4aaf7283444f0242066230fa47f6f
#
_cell.length_a   1.000
_cell.length_b   1.000
_cell.length_c   1.000
_cell.angle_alpha   90.00
_cell.angle_beta   90.00
_cell.angle_gamma   90.00
#
_symmetry.space_group_name_H-M   'P 1'
#
loop_
_entity.id
_entity.type
_entity.pdbx_description
1 polymer ?
#
loop_
_entity_poly.entity_id
_entity_poly.type
_entity_poly.pdbx_seq_one_letter_code
_entity_poly.pdbx_strand_id
1 'polypeptide(L)'
;MLSQLLGTLGGVVIGGGIAFLASYVNERSKWNRSQATRWDERRLQAYSDFLIVTRGMHTLATRVVRIRAGEPDQQGMSLQEGIVQLGELERERIQRWQEVQLLGSPNAVAIGDELNRCTWTLEYFAYGELGGDADWLLIIREAYRLRKEFSTAARNDLGVTETGIAAPEWQDAWTPRDHMIEVRRRAQPLPPS
;
A
#
# COMPACT_ATOMS: atom_id res chain seq x y z
N MET A 1 66.21 30.69 1.94
CA MET A 1 64.91 31.30 2.40
C MET A 1 63.80 31.19 1.38
N LEU A 2 64.01 31.43 0.09
CA LEU A 2 62.94 31.30 -0.94
C LEU A 2 62.38 29.87 -1.10
N SER A 3 63.20 28.86 -0.96
CA SER A 3 62.77 27.45 -1.12
C SER A 3 61.83 26.96 0.01
N GLN A 4 61.98 27.49 1.22
CA GLN A 4 61.11 27.17 2.35
C GLN A 4 59.75 27.84 2.21
N LEU A 5 59.71 29.07 1.68
CA LEU A 5 58.46 29.80 1.40
C LEU A 5 57.62 29.12 0.29
N LEU A 6 58.24 28.61 -0.75
CA LEU A 6 57.58 27.87 -1.82
C LEU A 6 57.00 26.54 -1.35
N GLY A 7 57.66 25.82 -0.44
CA GLY A 7 57.15 24.56 0.13
C GLY A 7 55.93 24.77 1.02
N THR A 8 55.91 25.86 1.84
CA THR A 8 54.79 26.20 2.73
C THR A 8 53.57 26.68 1.95
N LEU A 9 53.74 27.49 0.92
CA LEU A 9 52.65 27.93 0.03
C LEU A 9 52.04 26.76 -0.76
N GLY A 10 52.86 25.83 -1.28
CA GLY A 10 52.39 24.64 -1.96
C GLY A 10 51.55 23.72 -1.05
N GLY A 11 51.96 23.53 0.19
CA GLY A 11 51.23 22.73 1.19
C GLY A 11 49.85 23.33 1.55
N VAL A 12 49.76 24.67 1.68
CA VAL A 12 48.50 25.36 2.00
C VAL A 12 47.51 25.29 0.84
N VAL A 13 47.97 25.44 -0.39
CA VAL A 13 47.08 25.36 -1.58
C VAL A 13 46.55 23.93 -1.79
N ILE A 14 47.41 22.93 -1.64
CA ILE A 14 47.02 21.53 -1.78
C ILE A 14 46.09 21.09 -0.63
N GLY A 15 46.41 21.46 0.62
CA GLY A 15 45.59 21.18 1.79
C GLY A 15 44.21 21.88 1.75
N GLY A 16 44.19 23.15 1.32
CA GLY A 16 42.95 23.92 1.13
C GLY A 16 42.06 23.33 0.01
N GLY A 17 42.66 22.89 -1.11
CA GLY A 17 41.96 22.28 -2.21
C GLY A 17 41.29 20.93 -1.83
N ILE A 18 42.02 20.09 -1.09
CA ILE A 18 41.50 18.80 -0.60
C ILE A 18 40.37 19.01 0.41
N ALA A 19 40.51 19.94 1.33
CA ALA A 19 39.49 20.28 2.32
C ALA A 19 38.23 20.85 1.65
N PHE A 20 38.35 21.69 0.64
CA PHE A 20 37.26 22.25 -0.13
C PHE A 20 36.51 21.15 -0.92
N LEU A 21 37.24 20.26 -1.60
CA LEU A 21 36.65 19.13 -2.31
C LEU A 21 35.93 18.15 -1.37
N ALA A 22 36.51 17.86 -0.22
CA ALA A 22 35.90 17.01 0.79
C ALA A 22 34.61 17.63 1.35
N SER A 23 34.61 18.94 1.62
CA SER A 23 33.43 19.68 2.05
C SER A 23 32.35 19.70 0.99
N TYR A 24 32.69 19.98 -0.26
CA TYR A 24 31.76 19.98 -1.39
C TYR A 24 31.10 18.61 -1.62
N VAL A 25 31.86 17.52 -1.60
CA VAL A 25 31.35 16.15 -1.73
C VAL A 25 30.45 15.80 -0.55
N ASN A 26 30.79 16.21 0.67
CA ASN A 26 30.01 15.96 1.87
C ASN A 26 28.68 16.73 1.86
N GLU A 27 28.70 18.00 1.45
CA GLU A 27 27.47 18.81 1.32
C GLU A 27 26.53 18.25 0.23
N ARG A 28 27.08 17.87 -0.92
CA ARG A 28 26.31 17.23 -1.99
C ARG A 28 25.71 15.89 -1.55
N SER A 29 26.46 15.10 -0.78
CA SER A 29 25.97 13.83 -0.20
C SER A 29 24.86 14.08 0.83
N LYS A 30 24.98 15.07 1.70
CA LYS A 30 23.93 15.45 2.65
C LYS A 30 22.66 15.92 1.94
N TRP A 31 22.81 16.72 0.88
CA TRP A 31 21.66 17.19 0.10
C TRP A 31 20.95 16.03 -0.61
N ASN A 32 21.69 15.15 -1.25
CA ASN A 32 21.12 13.97 -1.91
C ASN A 32 20.38 13.06 -0.91
N ARG A 33 20.93 12.86 0.30
CA ARG A 33 20.25 12.09 1.36
C ARG A 33 18.97 12.77 1.83
N SER A 34 18.97 14.08 2.02
CA SER A 34 17.76 14.81 2.44
C SER A 34 16.68 14.85 1.35
N GLN A 35 17.08 14.83 0.08
CA GLN A 35 16.16 14.69 -1.05
C GLN A 35 15.56 13.28 -1.10
N ALA A 36 16.38 12.23 -0.98
CA ALA A 36 15.94 10.85 -0.96
C ALA A 36 14.91 10.61 0.17
N THR A 37 15.20 11.06 1.40
CA THR A 37 14.27 10.94 2.54
C THR A 37 12.92 11.60 2.27
N ARG A 38 12.91 12.79 1.65
CA ARG A 38 11.67 13.50 1.30
C ARG A 38 10.84 12.74 0.25
N TRP A 39 11.50 12.11 -0.72
CA TRP A 39 10.82 11.31 -1.72
C TRP A 39 10.26 10.01 -1.13
N ASP A 40 10.99 9.39 -0.22
CA ASP A 40 10.55 8.17 0.47
C ASP A 40 9.34 8.45 1.37
N GLU A 41 9.29 9.59 2.07
CA GLU A 41 8.12 10.03 2.84
C GLU A 41 6.89 10.23 1.95
N ARG A 42 7.07 10.87 0.78
CA ARG A 42 5.97 11.08 -0.17
C ARG A 42 5.48 9.77 -0.80
N ARG A 43 6.40 8.86 -1.13
CA ARG A 43 6.04 7.51 -1.62
C ARG A 43 5.27 6.72 -0.57
N LEU A 44 5.77 6.71 0.67
CA LEU A 44 5.09 6.05 1.78
C LEU A 44 3.67 6.58 1.95
N GLN A 45 3.48 7.89 1.92
CA GLN A 45 2.16 8.51 2.01
C GLN A 45 1.26 8.08 0.84
N ALA A 46 1.74 8.17 -0.41
CA ALA A 46 0.99 7.78 -1.60
C ALA A 46 0.56 6.31 -1.56
N TYR A 47 1.46 5.40 -1.17
CA TYR A 47 1.16 3.97 -1.03
C TYR A 47 0.14 3.70 0.08
N SER A 48 0.33 4.34 1.24
CA SER A 48 -0.56 4.21 2.39
C SER A 48 -1.98 4.70 2.07
N ASP A 49 -2.09 5.88 1.49
CA ASP A 49 -3.38 6.48 1.15
C ASP A 49 -4.13 5.64 0.10
N PHE A 50 -3.42 5.15 -0.93
CA PHE A 50 -4.01 4.25 -1.93
C PHE A 50 -4.51 2.93 -1.31
N LEU A 51 -3.75 2.34 -0.39
CA LEU A 51 -4.18 1.14 0.34
C LEU A 51 -5.39 1.40 1.24
N ILE A 52 -5.45 2.55 1.88
CA ILE A 52 -6.58 2.94 2.75
C ILE A 52 -7.86 3.08 1.93
N VAL A 53 -7.81 3.83 0.83
CA VAL A 53 -9.00 4.06 0.02
C VAL A 53 -9.48 2.78 -0.68
N THR A 54 -8.58 1.96 -1.22
CA THR A 54 -8.96 0.67 -1.84
C THR A 54 -9.57 -0.29 -0.81
N ARG A 55 -9.09 -0.29 0.44
CA ARG A 55 -9.69 -1.06 1.53
C ARG A 55 -11.08 -0.51 1.90
N GLY A 56 -11.23 0.81 1.96
CA GLY A 56 -12.51 1.47 2.20
C GLY A 56 -13.55 1.09 1.16
N MET A 57 -13.19 1.16 -0.12
CA MET A 57 -14.04 0.74 -1.24
C MET A 57 -14.44 -0.72 -1.14
N HIS A 58 -13.48 -1.63 -0.88
CA HIS A 58 -13.76 -3.04 -0.70
C HIS A 58 -14.78 -3.29 0.43
N THR A 59 -14.58 -2.65 1.58
CA THR A 59 -15.49 -2.80 2.73
C THR A 59 -16.89 -2.28 2.40
N LEU A 60 -16.96 -1.11 1.78
CA LEU A 60 -18.24 -0.49 1.43
C LEU A 60 -18.96 -1.26 0.31
N ALA A 61 -18.24 -1.68 -0.74
CA ALA A 61 -18.80 -2.50 -1.81
C ALA A 61 -19.40 -3.82 -1.26
N THR A 62 -18.72 -4.46 -0.31
CA THR A 62 -19.24 -5.67 0.36
C THR A 62 -20.55 -5.40 1.10
N ARG A 63 -20.65 -4.27 1.81
CA ARG A 63 -21.89 -3.87 2.48
C ARG A 63 -23.02 -3.60 1.48
N VAL A 64 -22.73 -2.87 0.41
CA VAL A 64 -23.71 -2.53 -0.64
C VAL A 64 -24.22 -3.79 -1.35
N VAL A 65 -23.35 -4.74 -1.69
CA VAL A 65 -23.75 -6.03 -2.29
C VAL A 65 -24.67 -6.79 -1.36
N ARG A 66 -24.40 -6.85 -0.05
CA ARG A 66 -25.25 -7.53 0.92
C ARG A 66 -26.61 -6.86 1.08
N ILE A 67 -26.64 -5.51 1.15
CA ILE A 67 -27.91 -4.74 1.20
C ILE A 67 -28.74 -5.01 -0.06
N ARG A 68 -28.11 -5.06 -1.24
CA ARG A 68 -28.77 -5.39 -2.52
C ARG A 68 -29.34 -6.80 -2.52
N ALA A 69 -28.67 -7.73 -1.86
CA ALA A 69 -29.16 -9.10 -1.66
C ALA A 69 -30.30 -9.23 -0.62
N GLY A 70 -30.76 -8.12 -0.04
CA GLY A 70 -31.83 -8.08 0.94
C GLY A 70 -31.37 -8.28 2.39
N GLU A 71 -30.07 -8.26 2.68
CA GLU A 71 -29.56 -8.32 4.04
C GLU A 71 -29.61 -6.91 4.66
N PRO A 72 -30.17 -6.73 5.87
CA PRO A 72 -30.17 -5.44 6.54
C PRO A 72 -28.73 -5.06 6.94
N ASP A 73 -28.36 -3.81 6.69
CA ASP A 73 -27.09 -3.30 7.17
C ASP A 73 -27.12 -3.08 8.69
N GLN A 74 -26.08 -3.53 9.39
CA GLN A 74 -26.00 -3.43 10.86
C GLN A 74 -25.95 -1.99 11.38
N GLN A 75 -25.54 -1.04 10.55
CA GLN A 75 -25.46 0.40 10.88
C GLN A 75 -26.60 1.21 10.27
N GLY A 76 -27.59 0.54 9.65
CA GLY A 76 -28.78 1.18 9.10
C GLY A 76 -28.55 1.93 7.78
N MET A 77 -27.42 1.71 7.09
CA MET A 77 -27.13 2.32 5.79
C MET A 77 -28.13 1.82 4.73
N SER A 78 -28.73 2.72 4.00
CA SER A 78 -29.56 2.39 2.82
C SER A 78 -28.67 2.08 1.60
N LEU A 79 -29.25 1.38 0.62
CA LEU A 79 -28.58 1.10 -0.65
C LEU A 79 -28.13 2.39 -1.36
N GLN A 80 -29.00 3.40 -1.37
CA GLN A 80 -28.71 4.68 -2.02
C GLN A 80 -27.57 5.43 -1.35
N GLU A 81 -27.53 5.47 -0.03
CA GLU A 81 -26.42 6.07 0.73
C GLU A 81 -25.11 5.34 0.46
N GLY A 82 -25.14 4.01 0.42
CA GLY A 82 -23.95 3.20 0.10
C GLY A 82 -23.40 3.48 -1.29
N ILE A 83 -24.28 3.62 -2.30
CA ILE A 83 -23.89 3.98 -3.68
C ILE A 83 -23.27 5.38 -3.74
N VAL A 84 -23.84 6.37 -3.04
CA VAL A 84 -23.29 7.73 -3.00
C VAL A 84 -21.89 7.73 -2.36
N GLN A 85 -21.75 7.09 -1.20
CA GLN A 85 -20.46 6.99 -0.53
C GLN A 85 -19.41 6.24 -1.37
N LEU A 86 -19.82 5.20 -2.11
CA LEU A 86 -18.92 4.48 -3.00
C LEU A 86 -18.39 5.39 -4.12
N GLY A 87 -19.25 6.23 -4.71
CA GLY A 87 -18.81 7.21 -5.71
C GLY A 87 -17.90 8.32 -5.15
N GLU A 88 -17.98 8.63 -3.86
CA GLU A 88 -17.03 9.53 -3.19
C GLU A 88 -15.65 8.89 -3.02
N LEU A 89 -15.63 7.65 -2.55
CA LEU A 89 -14.39 6.87 -2.43
C LEU A 89 -13.74 6.62 -3.80
N GLU A 90 -14.52 6.43 -4.85
CA GLU A 90 -14.02 6.27 -6.23
C GLU A 90 -13.23 7.51 -6.70
N ARG A 91 -13.75 8.70 -6.45
CA ARG A 91 -13.05 9.96 -6.77
C ARG A 91 -11.74 10.08 -6.00
N GLU A 92 -11.74 9.74 -4.71
CA GLU A 92 -10.55 9.73 -3.90
C GLU A 92 -9.54 8.69 -4.40
N ARG A 93 -9.99 7.47 -4.73
CA ARG A 93 -9.15 6.41 -5.29
C ARG A 93 -8.42 6.86 -6.55
N ILE A 94 -9.13 7.53 -7.47
CA ILE A 94 -8.51 8.06 -8.71
C ILE A 94 -7.37 9.01 -8.37
N GLN A 95 -7.56 9.93 -7.42
CA GLN A 95 -6.52 10.87 -7.01
C GLN A 95 -5.31 10.14 -6.39
N ARG A 96 -5.54 9.22 -5.45
CA ARG A 96 -4.47 8.46 -4.81
C ARG A 96 -3.71 7.56 -5.79
N TRP A 97 -4.42 7.02 -6.76
CA TRP A 97 -3.81 6.23 -7.82
C TRP A 97 -2.85 7.06 -8.69
N GLN A 98 -3.21 8.29 -9.03
CA GLN A 98 -2.32 9.20 -9.77
C GLN A 98 -1.03 9.50 -8.99
N GLU A 99 -1.11 9.66 -7.66
CA GLU A 99 0.06 9.85 -6.82
C GLU A 99 0.99 8.62 -6.85
N VAL A 100 0.43 7.42 -6.79
CA VAL A 100 1.18 6.15 -6.92
C VAL A 100 1.85 6.05 -8.30
N GLN A 101 1.13 6.37 -9.37
CA GLN A 101 1.68 6.36 -10.73
C GLN A 101 2.85 7.33 -10.90
N LEU A 102 2.79 8.49 -10.23
CA LEU A 102 3.83 9.52 -10.32
C LEU A 102 5.08 9.18 -9.52
N LEU A 103 4.92 8.55 -8.35
CA LEU A 103 5.98 8.41 -7.35
C LEU A 103 6.51 6.98 -7.22
N GLY A 104 5.71 5.99 -7.61
CA GLY A 104 5.99 4.58 -7.39
C GLY A 104 7.01 4.01 -8.37
N SER A 105 7.67 2.94 -7.93
CA SER A 105 8.51 2.12 -8.82
C SER A 105 7.66 1.43 -9.89
N PRO A 106 8.26 1.03 -11.03
CA PRO A 106 7.54 0.30 -12.07
C PRO A 106 6.83 -0.96 -11.54
N ASN A 107 7.44 -1.67 -10.60
CA ASN A 107 6.84 -2.86 -9.99
C ASN A 107 5.63 -2.52 -9.11
N ALA A 108 5.75 -1.51 -8.25
CA ALA A 108 4.63 -1.05 -7.42
C ALA A 108 3.47 -0.54 -8.28
N VAL A 109 3.77 0.20 -9.35
CA VAL A 109 2.75 0.69 -10.29
C VAL A 109 2.07 -0.46 -11.03
N ALA A 110 2.79 -1.48 -11.49
CA ALA A 110 2.21 -2.62 -12.19
C ALA A 110 1.20 -3.40 -11.30
N ILE A 111 1.61 -3.73 -10.07
CA ILE A 111 0.72 -4.44 -9.13
C ILE A 111 -0.43 -3.53 -8.67
N GLY A 112 -0.15 -2.25 -8.45
CA GLY A 112 -1.15 -1.25 -8.11
C GLY A 112 -2.22 -1.08 -9.19
N ASP A 113 -1.86 -1.19 -10.48
CA ASP A 113 -2.80 -1.16 -11.59
C ASP A 113 -3.75 -2.36 -11.58
N GLU A 114 -3.23 -3.55 -11.28
CA GLU A 114 -4.07 -4.74 -11.11
C GLU A 114 -5.02 -4.62 -9.92
N LEU A 115 -4.54 -4.11 -8.77
CA LEU A 115 -5.37 -3.83 -7.60
C LEU A 115 -6.45 -2.78 -7.91
N ASN A 116 -6.09 -1.76 -8.67
CA ASN A 116 -6.97 -0.69 -9.11
C ASN A 116 -8.11 -1.23 -9.97
N ARG A 117 -7.81 -2.08 -10.96
CA ARG A 117 -8.81 -2.75 -11.82
C ARG A 117 -9.69 -3.72 -11.02
N CYS A 118 -9.10 -4.47 -10.10
CA CYS A 118 -9.84 -5.37 -9.22
C CYS A 118 -10.84 -4.59 -8.34
N THR A 119 -10.41 -3.46 -7.75
CA THR A 119 -11.27 -2.57 -6.95
C THR A 119 -12.42 -2.00 -7.78
N TRP A 120 -12.14 -1.63 -9.01
CA TRP A 120 -13.18 -1.18 -9.95
C TRP A 120 -14.20 -2.29 -10.25
N THR A 121 -13.76 -3.52 -10.44
CA THR A 121 -14.66 -4.67 -10.62
C THR A 121 -15.59 -4.87 -9.41
N LEU A 122 -15.10 -4.69 -8.19
CA LEU A 122 -15.94 -4.73 -6.98
C LEU A 122 -17.04 -3.67 -6.98
N GLU A 123 -16.75 -2.50 -7.52
CA GLU A 123 -17.71 -1.41 -7.65
C GLU A 123 -18.85 -1.77 -8.61
N TYR A 124 -18.56 -2.42 -9.76
CA TYR A 124 -19.58 -2.91 -10.70
C TYR A 124 -20.50 -3.95 -10.07
N PHE A 125 -19.99 -4.83 -9.21
CA PHE A 125 -20.83 -5.71 -8.40
C PHE A 125 -21.74 -4.92 -7.43
N ALA A 126 -21.20 -3.90 -6.78
CA ALA A 126 -21.96 -3.07 -5.86
C ALA A 126 -23.07 -2.28 -6.58
N TYR A 127 -22.84 -1.83 -7.81
CA TYR A 127 -23.87 -1.20 -8.64
C TYR A 127 -24.90 -2.19 -9.20
N GLY A 128 -24.63 -3.50 -9.11
CA GLY A 128 -25.51 -4.56 -9.64
C GLY A 128 -25.38 -4.75 -11.15
N GLU A 129 -24.31 -4.25 -11.74
CA GLU A 129 -23.97 -4.45 -13.16
C GLU A 129 -23.31 -5.81 -13.41
N LEU A 130 -22.69 -6.38 -12.37
CA LEU A 130 -22.18 -7.73 -12.33
C LEU A 130 -22.93 -8.53 -11.27
N GLY A 131 -23.09 -9.84 -11.49
CA GLY A 131 -23.81 -10.73 -10.59
C GLY A 131 -23.13 -12.09 -10.47
N GLY A 132 -23.57 -12.85 -9.45
CA GLY A 132 -23.07 -14.21 -9.17
C GLY A 132 -22.23 -14.27 -7.89
N ASP A 133 -22.69 -15.07 -6.91
CA ASP A 133 -22.00 -15.19 -5.60
C ASP A 133 -20.60 -15.78 -5.73
N ALA A 134 -20.43 -16.74 -6.66
CA ALA A 134 -19.14 -17.38 -6.90
C ALA A 134 -18.10 -16.37 -7.43
N ASP A 135 -18.51 -15.52 -8.38
CA ASP A 135 -17.66 -14.50 -8.98
C ASP A 135 -17.31 -13.40 -7.97
N TRP A 136 -18.28 -13.01 -7.13
CA TRP A 136 -18.06 -12.10 -6.02
C TRP A 136 -16.99 -12.60 -5.06
N LEU A 137 -17.05 -13.87 -4.65
CA LEU A 137 -16.06 -14.46 -3.75
C LEU A 137 -14.67 -14.55 -4.40
N LEU A 138 -14.59 -14.80 -5.69
CA LEU A 138 -13.32 -14.82 -6.43
C LEU A 138 -12.67 -13.45 -6.45
N ILE A 139 -13.42 -12.41 -6.82
CA ILE A 139 -12.87 -11.05 -6.91
C ILE A 139 -12.47 -10.49 -5.54
N ILE A 140 -13.19 -10.85 -4.47
CA ILE A 140 -12.82 -10.50 -3.10
C ILE A 140 -11.47 -11.12 -2.71
N ARG A 141 -11.26 -12.41 -2.99
CA ARG A 141 -9.98 -13.09 -2.71
C ARG A 141 -8.85 -12.46 -3.50
N GLU A 142 -9.10 -12.15 -4.76
CA GLU A 142 -8.12 -11.49 -5.62
C GLU A 142 -7.74 -10.10 -5.10
N ALA A 143 -8.70 -9.30 -4.63
CA ALA A 143 -8.43 -8.01 -4.01
C ALA A 143 -7.54 -8.13 -2.76
N TYR A 144 -7.72 -9.18 -1.95
CA TYR A 144 -6.84 -9.44 -0.79
C TYR A 144 -5.43 -9.80 -1.23
N ARG A 145 -5.29 -10.70 -2.22
CA ARG A 145 -3.99 -11.11 -2.77
C ARG A 145 -3.23 -9.91 -3.30
N LEU A 146 -3.85 -9.14 -4.19
CA LEU A 146 -3.24 -7.98 -4.83
C LEU A 146 -2.86 -6.88 -3.82
N ARG A 147 -3.66 -6.66 -2.78
CA ARG A 147 -3.32 -5.72 -1.71
C ARG A 147 -2.06 -6.13 -0.96
N LYS A 148 -1.90 -7.43 -0.67
CA LYS A 148 -0.69 -7.95 -0.03
C LYS A 148 0.52 -7.78 -0.93
N GLU A 149 0.40 -8.15 -2.20
CA GLU A 149 1.48 -8.00 -3.19
C GLU A 149 1.88 -6.54 -3.38
N PHE A 150 0.91 -5.63 -3.47
CA PHE A 150 1.18 -4.20 -3.53
C PHE A 150 1.90 -3.69 -2.28
N SER A 151 1.46 -4.12 -1.08
CA SER A 151 2.15 -3.76 0.16
C SER A 151 3.60 -4.26 0.18
N THR A 152 3.86 -5.46 -0.33
CA THR A 152 5.21 -6.01 -0.46
C THR A 152 6.05 -5.20 -1.45
N ALA A 153 5.49 -4.87 -2.62
CA ALA A 153 6.17 -4.06 -3.63
C ALA A 153 6.49 -2.65 -3.10
N ALA A 154 5.54 -2.02 -2.40
CA ALA A 154 5.71 -0.71 -1.76
C ALA A 154 6.82 -0.73 -0.69
N ARG A 155 6.87 -1.76 0.15
CA ARG A 155 7.94 -1.94 1.16
C ARG A 155 9.31 -2.09 0.50
N ASN A 156 9.40 -2.91 -0.54
CA ASN A 156 10.64 -3.11 -1.28
C ASN A 156 11.13 -1.81 -1.92
N ASP A 157 10.20 -1.02 -2.48
CA ASP A 157 10.50 0.29 -3.08
C ASP A 157 11.01 1.32 -2.07
N LEU A 158 10.55 1.22 -0.83
CA LEU A 158 11.00 2.05 0.30
C LEU A 158 12.26 1.50 1.00
N GLY A 159 12.87 0.43 0.48
CA GLY A 159 14.03 -0.21 1.08
C GLY A 159 13.76 -0.88 2.44
N VAL A 160 12.49 -1.12 2.78
CA VAL A 160 12.09 -1.85 3.98
C VAL A 160 12.25 -3.34 3.69
N THR A 161 13.45 -3.84 3.89
CA THR A 161 13.73 -5.28 3.80
C THR A 161 12.97 -6.03 4.89
N GLU A 162 12.55 -7.25 4.58
CA GLU A 162 11.83 -8.12 5.51
C GLU A 162 12.64 -8.33 6.80
N THR A 163 12.29 -7.59 7.83
CA THR A 163 12.66 -7.97 9.19
C THR A 163 11.69 -9.05 9.62
N GLY A 164 12.02 -10.30 9.34
CA GLY A 164 11.61 -11.53 10.00
C GLY A 164 10.21 -11.76 10.60
N ILE A 165 9.28 -10.83 10.46
CA ILE A 165 7.90 -11.03 10.82
C ILE A 165 7.17 -11.40 9.54
N ALA A 166 7.28 -12.68 9.15
CA ALA A 166 6.34 -13.24 8.18
C ALA A 166 4.93 -12.93 8.70
N ALA A 167 4.13 -12.24 7.89
CA ALA A 167 2.70 -12.15 8.19
C ALA A 167 2.20 -13.58 8.39
N PRO A 168 1.53 -13.88 9.51
CA PRO A 168 1.08 -15.24 9.77
C PRO A 168 0.26 -15.73 8.58
N GLU A 169 0.51 -16.93 8.08
CA GLU A 169 -0.19 -17.53 6.92
C GLU A 169 -1.73 -17.48 7.05
N TRP A 170 -2.22 -17.41 8.30
CA TRP A 170 -3.66 -17.30 8.57
C TRP A 170 -4.29 -15.98 8.07
N GLN A 171 -3.53 -14.90 7.86
CA GLN A 171 -4.09 -13.65 7.32
C GLN A 171 -4.54 -13.78 5.85
N ASP A 172 -3.99 -14.74 5.12
CA ASP A 172 -4.26 -14.92 3.69
C ASP A 172 -5.49 -15.80 3.40
N ALA A 173 -5.80 -16.73 4.32
CA ALA A 173 -6.88 -17.69 4.17
C ALA A 173 -8.07 -17.41 5.10
N TRP A 174 -7.95 -16.40 5.99
CA TRP A 174 -8.89 -16.23 7.08
C TRP A 174 -10.04 -15.30 6.71
N THR A 175 -11.25 -15.85 6.66
CA THR A 175 -12.48 -15.06 6.73
C THR A 175 -13.09 -15.18 8.12
N PRO A 176 -13.83 -14.16 8.62
CA PRO A 176 -14.55 -14.27 9.88
C PRO A 176 -15.46 -15.50 9.94
N ARG A 177 -16.01 -15.91 8.80
CA ARG A 177 -16.83 -17.12 8.66
C ARG A 177 -16.02 -18.41 8.90
N ASP A 178 -14.83 -18.49 8.30
CA ASP A 178 -13.94 -19.66 8.47
C ASP A 178 -13.48 -19.78 9.92
N HIS A 179 -13.17 -18.65 10.55
CA HIS A 179 -12.84 -18.62 11.99
C HIS A 179 -13.99 -19.08 12.86
N MET A 180 -15.21 -18.62 12.59
CA MET A 180 -16.38 -19.05 13.35
C MET A 180 -16.66 -20.55 13.18
N ILE A 181 -16.41 -21.10 11.99
CA ILE A 181 -16.50 -22.56 11.77
C ILE A 181 -15.45 -23.29 12.61
N GLU A 182 -14.22 -22.81 12.62
CA GLU A 182 -13.14 -23.41 13.42
C GLU A 182 -13.40 -23.30 14.93
N VAL A 183 -13.87 -22.15 15.42
CA VAL A 183 -14.27 -21.96 16.83
C VAL A 183 -15.40 -22.91 17.21
N ARG A 184 -16.41 -23.07 16.35
CA ARG A 184 -17.52 -24.02 16.59
C ARG A 184 -17.04 -25.45 16.62
N ARG A 185 -16.13 -25.84 15.70
CA ARG A 185 -15.54 -27.18 15.69
C ARG A 185 -14.78 -27.47 16.99
N ARG A 186 -14.00 -26.53 17.49
CA ARG A 186 -13.25 -26.67 18.76
C ARG A 186 -14.16 -26.71 19.99
N ALA A 187 -15.30 -26.05 19.94
CA ALA A 187 -16.27 -26.02 21.02
C ALA A 187 -17.20 -27.25 21.08
N GLN A 188 -17.20 -28.11 20.04
CA GLN A 188 -17.97 -29.36 20.07
C GLN A 188 -17.25 -30.37 20.97
N PRO A 189 -17.94 -30.95 21.98
CA PRO A 189 -17.35 -32.00 22.80
C PRO A 189 -16.99 -33.19 21.91
N LEU A 190 -15.82 -33.81 22.18
CA LEU A 190 -15.41 -35.03 21.52
C LEU A 190 -16.51 -36.09 21.70
N PRO A 191 -16.85 -36.88 20.66
CA PRO A 191 -17.82 -37.95 20.79
C PRO A 191 -17.37 -38.89 21.90
N PRO A 192 -18.28 -39.41 22.75
CA PRO A 192 -17.92 -40.37 23.79
C PRO A 192 -17.29 -41.60 23.14
N SER A 193 -16.13 -42.00 23.67
CA SER A 193 -15.37 -43.19 23.27
C SER A 193 -16.07 -44.47 23.68
#